data_750ec83918f68a4a9eecf38b590aae96
#
_entry.id   750ec83918f68a4a9eecf38b590aae96
#
_cell.length_a   1.000
_cell.length_b   1.000
_cell.length_c   1.000
_cell.angle_alpha   90.00
_cell.angle_beta   90.00
_cell.angle_gamma   90.00
#
_symmetry.space_group_name_H-M   'P 1'
#
loop_
_entity.id
_entity.type
_entity.pdbx_description
1 polymer ?
#
loop_
_entity_poly.entity_id
_entity_poly.type
_entity_poly.pdbx_seq_one_letter_code
_entity_poly.pdbx_strand_id
1 'polypeptide(L)'
;MKIVKYLIFYLLLILLIYSVNLALQINQTKFKVHFLSPYNCASCEKVLKNAFFQSSEFEIFLKNISWIKKAEKIYTFTGQEFFVEAKKPLFKISSHFYYDENFEPFFSLHEHNKIILNIQNKDLPLIVKQQAILISNSELKDKIKSVIFDQTEGWILDFNDYKVLLGKKELQARLKKITKLTNKLNKKDLKNKFLDLRYPKGFVIKNL
;
A
#
# COMPACT_ATOMS: atom_id res chain seq x y z
N MET A 1 57.15 -40.19 -19.24
CA MET A 1 56.57 -39.05 -19.97
C MET A 1 55.01 -39.04 -20.01
N LYS A 2 54.37 -40.23 -20.18
CA LYS A 2 52.89 -40.32 -20.22
C LYS A 2 52.25 -39.99 -18.85
N ILE A 3 52.74 -40.41 -17.73
CA ILE A 3 52.22 -40.23 -16.39
C ILE A 3 52.14 -38.71 -16.02
N VAL A 4 53.20 -37.96 -16.35
CA VAL A 4 53.25 -36.50 -16.08
C VAL A 4 52.19 -35.74 -16.86
N LYS A 5 51.85 -36.16 -18.07
CA LYS A 5 50.77 -35.53 -18.89
C LYS A 5 49.41 -35.78 -18.26
N TYR A 6 49.13 -36.94 -17.74
CA TYR A 6 47.87 -37.25 -17.02
C TYR A 6 47.75 -36.43 -15.72
N LEU A 7 48.85 -36.29 -14.99
CA LEU A 7 48.86 -35.54 -13.73
C LEU A 7 48.56 -34.04 -13.97
N ILE A 8 49.17 -33.47 -15.01
CA ILE A 8 48.89 -32.08 -15.43
C ILE A 8 47.43 -31.93 -15.88
N PHE A 9 46.91 -32.89 -16.64
CA PHE A 9 45.52 -32.86 -17.08
C PHE A 9 44.52 -32.88 -15.91
N TYR A 10 44.73 -33.75 -14.91
CA TYR A 10 43.90 -33.83 -13.73
C TYR A 10 43.98 -32.53 -12.89
N LEU A 11 45.15 -31.95 -12.77
CA LEU A 11 45.34 -30.70 -12.03
C LEU A 11 44.60 -29.53 -12.71
N LEU A 12 44.64 -29.45 -14.03
CA LEU A 12 43.89 -28.47 -14.80
C LEU A 12 42.38 -28.67 -14.68
N LEU A 13 41.90 -29.92 -14.68
CA LEU A 13 40.49 -30.24 -14.48
C LEU A 13 40.01 -29.82 -13.10
N ILE A 14 40.77 -30.07 -12.04
CA ILE A 14 40.46 -29.65 -10.68
C ILE A 14 40.42 -28.13 -10.57
N LEU A 15 41.38 -27.43 -11.18
CA LEU A 15 41.39 -25.97 -11.22
C LEU A 15 40.16 -25.39 -11.97
N LEU A 16 39.76 -26.02 -13.07
CA LEU A 16 38.58 -25.64 -13.81
C LEU A 16 37.29 -25.82 -12.98
N ILE A 17 37.14 -26.96 -12.31
CA ILE A 17 36.02 -27.24 -11.43
C ILE A 17 35.98 -26.23 -10.27
N TYR A 18 37.15 -25.92 -9.69
CA TYR A 18 37.24 -24.94 -8.61
C TYR A 18 36.88 -23.54 -9.07
N SER A 19 37.35 -23.11 -10.25
CA SER A 19 37.04 -21.81 -10.82
C SER A 19 35.55 -21.67 -11.16
N VAL A 20 34.93 -22.73 -11.71
CA VAL A 20 33.46 -22.76 -11.97
C VAL A 20 32.67 -22.67 -10.68
N ASN A 21 33.05 -23.43 -9.64
CA ASN A 21 32.40 -23.36 -8.34
C ASN A 21 32.55 -21.97 -7.69
N LEU A 22 33.73 -21.36 -7.78
CA LEU A 22 33.95 -20.01 -7.29
C LEU A 22 33.10 -18.99 -8.04
N ALA A 23 33.02 -19.09 -9.37
CA ALA A 23 32.17 -18.23 -10.19
C ALA A 23 30.67 -18.40 -9.87
N LEU A 24 30.21 -19.63 -9.62
CA LEU A 24 28.84 -19.91 -9.18
C LEU A 24 28.54 -19.33 -7.80
N GLN A 25 29.48 -19.45 -6.84
CA GLN A 25 29.33 -18.84 -5.52
C GLN A 25 29.28 -17.31 -5.59
N ILE A 26 30.13 -16.67 -6.39
CA ILE A 26 30.12 -15.21 -6.59
C ILE A 26 28.80 -14.76 -7.23
N ASN A 27 28.25 -15.54 -8.17
CA ASN A 27 26.98 -15.21 -8.82
C ASN A 27 25.77 -15.41 -7.91
N GLN A 28 25.83 -16.36 -6.96
CA GLN A 28 24.75 -16.54 -5.98
C GLN A 28 24.61 -15.37 -4.99
N THR A 29 25.64 -14.52 -4.85
CA THR A 29 25.62 -13.35 -3.96
C THR A 29 25.02 -12.11 -4.61
N LYS A 30 24.81 -12.09 -5.93
CA LYS A 30 24.17 -10.96 -6.58
C LYS A 30 22.66 -10.99 -6.34
N PHE A 31 22.20 -9.99 -5.64
CA PHE A 31 20.81 -9.81 -5.25
C PHE A 31 20.26 -8.52 -5.88
N LYS A 32 19.13 -8.63 -6.57
CA LYS A 32 18.40 -7.50 -7.11
C LYS A 32 16.96 -7.57 -6.69
N VAL A 33 16.38 -6.41 -6.36
CA VAL A 33 14.96 -6.26 -6.08
C VAL A 33 14.34 -5.36 -7.14
N HIS A 34 13.29 -5.86 -7.76
CA HIS A 34 12.48 -5.12 -8.73
C HIS A 34 11.11 -4.86 -8.13
N PHE A 35 10.75 -3.59 -7.95
CA PHE A 35 9.40 -3.23 -7.52
C PHE A 35 8.48 -3.16 -8.75
N LEU A 36 7.44 -3.99 -8.76
CA LEU A 36 6.43 -4.05 -9.83
C LEU A 36 5.37 -2.94 -9.73
N SER A 37 5.37 -2.20 -8.64
CA SER A 37 4.41 -1.14 -8.34
C SER A 37 5.05 0.24 -8.56
N PRO A 38 4.26 1.31 -8.82
CA PRO A 38 4.76 2.69 -8.92
C PRO A 38 5.40 3.21 -7.63
N TYR A 39 5.35 2.46 -6.55
CA TYR A 39 5.99 2.78 -5.28
C TYR A 39 7.44 2.34 -5.28
N ASN A 40 8.31 3.20 -5.81
CA ASN A 40 9.74 3.03 -5.69
C ASN A 40 10.14 3.40 -4.25
N CYS A 41 10.35 2.37 -3.41
CA CYS A 41 10.67 2.54 -2.00
C CYS A 41 12.15 2.22 -1.78
N ALA A 42 13.01 3.23 -1.88
CA ALA A 42 14.46 3.04 -1.64
C ALA A 42 14.77 2.49 -0.24
N SER A 43 14.03 2.90 0.79
CA SER A 43 14.14 2.34 2.14
C SER A 43 13.67 0.89 2.22
N CYS A 44 12.62 0.52 1.48
CA CYS A 44 12.15 -0.87 1.40
C CYS A 44 13.21 -1.77 0.75
N GLU A 45 13.85 -1.31 -0.32
CA GLU A 45 14.93 -2.04 -0.98
C GLU A 45 16.10 -2.30 -0.03
N LYS A 46 16.50 -1.30 0.75
CA LYS A 46 17.54 -1.44 1.77
C LYS A 46 17.18 -2.46 2.85
N VAL A 47 15.94 -2.42 3.34
CA VAL A 47 15.43 -3.39 4.34
C VAL A 47 15.44 -4.80 3.76
N LEU A 48 14.96 -4.99 2.53
CA LEU A 48 14.96 -6.30 1.87
C LEU A 48 16.36 -6.83 1.63
N LYS A 49 17.31 -6.00 1.19
CA LYS A 49 18.71 -6.38 1.01
C LYS A 49 19.35 -6.82 2.33
N ASN A 50 19.16 -6.05 3.39
CA ASN A 50 19.71 -6.40 4.70
C ASN A 50 19.14 -7.73 5.21
N ALA A 51 17.83 -7.93 5.09
CA ALA A 51 17.16 -9.16 5.50
C ALA A 51 17.62 -10.38 4.68
N PHE A 52 17.86 -10.22 3.37
CA PHE A 52 18.38 -11.28 2.52
C PHE A 52 19.73 -11.81 2.99
N PHE A 53 20.65 -10.90 3.36
CA PHE A 53 21.98 -11.31 3.85
C PHE A 53 21.97 -11.89 5.26
N GLN A 54 20.91 -11.62 6.04
CA GLN A 54 20.81 -12.07 7.44
C GLN A 54 20.00 -13.35 7.62
N SER A 55 19.15 -13.72 6.65
CA SER A 55 18.22 -14.84 6.79
C SER A 55 18.42 -15.90 5.71
N SER A 56 18.70 -17.13 6.13
CA SER A 56 18.64 -18.30 5.26
C SER A 56 17.23 -18.61 4.75
N GLU A 57 16.19 -18.09 5.42
CA GLU A 57 14.78 -18.28 5.13
C GLU A 57 14.12 -17.03 4.57
N PHE A 58 14.82 -16.33 3.69
CA PHE A 58 14.35 -15.04 3.14
C PHE A 58 12.96 -15.10 2.49
N GLU A 59 12.61 -16.23 1.88
CA GLU A 59 11.26 -16.41 1.29
C GLU A 59 10.17 -16.43 2.35
N ILE A 60 10.43 -17.05 3.51
CA ILE A 60 9.50 -17.04 4.64
C ILE A 60 9.42 -15.62 5.22
N PHE A 61 10.57 -14.94 5.30
CA PHE A 61 10.62 -13.55 5.73
C PHE A 61 9.76 -12.65 4.81
N LEU A 62 9.87 -12.77 3.48
CA LEU A 62 9.07 -11.98 2.54
C LEU A 62 7.56 -12.19 2.72
N LYS A 63 7.13 -13.42 2.97
CA LYS A 63 5.70 -13.74 3.21
C LYS A 63 5.15 -13.09 4.48
N ASN A 64 6.00 -12.82 5.46
CA ASN A 64 5.62 -12.23 6.74
C ASN A 64 5.67 -10.69 6.74
N ILE A 65 6.16 -10.07 5.68
CA ILE A 65 6.19 -8.61 5.58
C ILE A 65 4.80 -8.08 5.20
N SER A 66 4.19 -7.34 6.11
CA SER A 66 2.79 -6.90 5.99
C SER A 66 2.50 -6.01 4.78
N TRP A 67 3.48 -5.26 4.27
CA TRP A 67 3.32 -4.36 3.12
C TRP A 67 3.57 -5.03 1.76
N ILE A 68 4.04 -6.28 1.75
CA ILE A 68 4.22 -7.03 0.52
C ILE A 68 2.89 -7.71 0.15
N LYS A 69 2.41 -7.46 -1.06
CA LYS A 69 1.25 -8.14 -1.65
C LYS A 69 1.66 -9.46 -2.29
N LYS A 70 2.76 -9.43 -3.05
CA LYS A 70 3.30 -10.59 -3.77
C LYS A 70 4.81 -10.45 -3.90
N ALA A 71 5.53 -11.57 -3.78
CA ALA A 71 6.94 -11.64 -4.07
C ALA A 71 7.23 -12.90 -4.89
N GLU A 72 7.97 -12.74 -5.97
CA GLU A 72 8.43 -13.82 -6.83
C GLU A 72 9.95 -13.80 -6.91
N LYS A 73 10.56 -14.96 -6.84
CA LYS A 73 12.00 -15.14 -6.97
C LYS A 73 12.33 -15.79 -8.30
N ILE A 74 13.27 -15.22 -9.02
CA ILE A 74 13.77 -15.75 -10.28
C ILE A 74 15.28 -15.96 -10.15
N TYR A 75 15.74 -17.12 -10.55
CA TYR A 75 17.18 -17.42 -10.66
C TYR A 75 17.64 -17.03 -12.05
N THR A 76 18.67 -16.21 -12.11
CA THR A 76 19.31 -15.78 -13.35
C THR A 76 20.76 -16.24 -13.37
N PHE A 77 21.41 -16.21 -14.54
CA PHE A 77 22.84 -16.51 -14.64
C PHE A 77 23.73 -15.56 -13.81
N THR A 78 23.20 -14.37 -13.49
CA THR A 78 23.94 -13.33 -12.75
C THR A 78 23.59 -13.30 -11.27
N GLY A 79 22.66 -14.15 -10.78
CA GLY A 79 22.27 -14.19 -9.37
C GLY A 79 20.79 -14.43 -9.15
N GLN A 80 20.29 -13.91 -8.03
CA GLN A 80 18.88 -14.01 -7.65
C GLN A 80 18.20 -12.65 -7.83
N GLU A 81 17.05 -12.66 -8.50
CA GLU A 81 16.23 -11.46 -8.69
C GLU A 81 14.86 -11.67 -8.02
N PHE A 82 14.42 -10.69 -7.25
CA PHE A 82 13.13 -10.69 -6.56
C PHE A 82 12.25 -9.62 -7.18
N PHE A 83 11.06 -10.05 -7.61
CA PHE A 83 10.01 -9.17 -8.10
C PHE A 83 8.99 -8.99 -6.99
N VAL A 84 8.88 -7.78 -6.46
CA VAL A 84 8.06 -7.47 -5.29
C VAL A 84 6.95 -6.51 -5.70
N GLU A 85 5.71 -6.92 -5.45
CA GLU A 85 4.53 -6.08 -5.55
C GLU A 85 4.15 -5.62 -4.14
N ALA A 86 4.17 -4.31 -3.90
CA ALA A 86 3.76 -3.73 -2.63
C ALA A 86 2.23 -3.56 -2.57
N LYS A 87 1.66 -3.68 -1.36
CA LYS A 87 0.26 -3.33 -1.10
C LYS A 87 0.03 -1.85 -1.36
N LYS A 88 -1.08 -1.53 -2.03
CA LYS A 88 -1.46 -0.16 -2.32
C LYS A 88 -2.28 0.40 -1.16
N PRO A 89 -1.82 1.47 -0.48
CA PRO A 89 -2.58 2.08 0.59
C PRO A 89 -3.83 2.78 0.04
N LEU A 90 -4.99 2.42 0.58
CA LEU A 90 -6.27 3.04 0.25
C LEU A 90 -6.65 4.10 1.27
N PHE A 91 -6.64 3.74 2.55
CA PHE A 91 -6.93 4.62 3.66
C PHE A 91 -5.83 4.57 4.71
N LYS A 92 -5.63 5.69 5.40
CA LYS A 92 -4.75 5.80 6.55
C LYS A 92 -5.52 5.46 7.83
N ILE A 93 -4.92 4.63 8.68
CA ILE A 93 -5.43 4.30 10.02
C ILE A 93 -4.71 5.18 11.05
N SER A 94 -3.38 5.19 10.97
CA SER A 94 -2.48 5.99 11.81
C SER A 94 -1.20 6.29 11.05
N SER A 95 -0.16 6.84 11.67
CA SER A 95 1.04 7.37 11.00
C SER A 95 1.63 6.44 9.93
N HIS A 96 1.75 5.15 10.21
CA HIS A 96 2.33 4.16 9.29
C HIS A 96 1.42 2.96 9.01
N PHE A 97 0.17 2.98 9.52
CA PHE A 97 -0.79 1.91 9.29
C PHE A 97 -1.86 2.34 8.30
N TYR A 98 -2.14 1.43 7.36
CA TYR A 98 -3.05 1.66 6.24
C TYR A 98 -3.95 0.46 6.03
N TYR A 99 -5.12 0.70 5.42
CA TYR A 99 -5.91 -0.35 4.78
C TYR A 99 -5.55 -0.43 3.30
N ASP A 100 -5.41 -1.65 2.79
CA ASP A 100 -5.31 -1.90 1.36
C ASP A 100 -6.71 -1.94 0.68
N GLU A 101 -6.74 -2.29 -0.60
CA GLU A 101 -7.98 -2.40 -1.39
C GLU A 101 -8.96 -3.49 -0.88
N ASN A 102 -8.47 -4.46 -0.11
CA ASN A 102 -9.27 -5.51 0.52
C ASN A 102 -9.68 -5.16 1.96
N PHE A 103 -9.33 -3.98 2.43
CA PHE A 103 -9.47 -3.55 3.84
C PHE A 103 -8.66 -4.40 4.82
N GLU A 104 -7.55 -4.97 4.35
CA GLU A 104 -6.58 -5.60 5.22
C GLU A 104 -5.62 -4.54 5.77
N PRO A 105 -5.43 -4.49 7.09
CA PRO A 105 -4.49 -3.54 7.68
C PRO A 105 -3.06 -3.98 7.40
N PHE A 106 -2.20 -3.02 7.06
CA PHE A 106 -0.78 -3.26 6.89
C PHE A 106 0.06 -2.08 7.35
N PHE A 107 1.30 -2.35 7.73
CA PHE A 107 2.29 -1.34 8.08
C PHE A 107 3.08 -0.95 6.82
N SER A 108 3.21 0.35 6.54
CA SER A 108 4.05 0.87 5.47
C SER A 108 5.28 1.59 6.03
N LEU A 109 6.44 1.33 5.43
CA LEU A 109 7.69 2.05 5.76
C LEU A 109 7.66 3.52 5.33
N HIS A 110 6.80 3.85 4.37
CA HIS A 110 6.58 5.22 3.91
C HIS A 110 5.27 5.77 4.42
N GLU A 111 5.28 7.04 4.75
CA GLU A 111 4.06 7.76 4.99
C GLU A 111 3.42 8.17 3.66
N HIS A 112 2.16 7.77 3.49
CA HIS A 112 1.35 8.12 2.33
C HIS A 112 0.31 9.14 2.73
N ASN A 113 0.16 10.18 1.91
CA ASN A 113 -0.93 11.14 2.10
C ASN A 113 -2.24 10.50 1.63
N LYS A 114 -2.99 9.94 2.56
CA LYS A 114 -4.27 9.26 2.33
C LYS A 114 -5.32 9.76 3.30
N ILE A 115 -6.58 9.63 2.90
CA ILE A 115 -7.74 9.93 3.75
C ILE A 115 -7.68 9.06 5.00
N ILE A 116 -7.81 9.68 6.17
CA ILE A 116 -7.90 8.95 7.44
C ILE A 116 -9.28 8.31 7.54
N LEU A 117 -9.33 7.01 7.74
CA LEU A 117 -10.57 6.27 7.92
C LEU A 117 -10.77 5.93 9.40
N ASN A 118 -11.73 6.57 10.03
CA ASN A 118 -12.11 6.34 11.42
C ASN A 118 -13.33 5.42 11.47
N ILE A 119 -13.12 4.19 11.91
CA ILE A 119 -14.14 3.17 12.02
C ILE A 119 -14.09 2.58 13.42
N GLN A 120 -15.22 2.52 14.09
CA GLN A 120 -15.32 1.98 15.45
C GLN A 120 -15.26 0.45 15.46
N ASN A 121 -15.74 -0.22 14.41
CA ASN A 121 -15.75 -1.68 14.32
C ASN A 121 -14.79 -2.17 13.24
N LYS A 122 -13.94 -3.16 13.57
CA LYS A 122 -13.00 -3.76 12.63
C LYS A 122 -13.69 -4.62 11.57
N ASP A 123 -14.81 -5.26 11.93
CA ASP A 123 -15.59 -6.12 11.05
C ASP A 123 -16.64 -5.32 10.27
N LEU A 124 -16.20 -4.70 9.19
CA LEU A 124 -17.08 -3.91 8.34
C LEU A 124 -17.88 -4.80 7.39
N PRO A 125 -19.21 -4.60 7.31
CA PRO A 125 -20.00 -5.19 6.25
C PRO A 125 -19.47 -4.83 4.85
N LEU A 126 -19.61 -5.76 3.90
CA LEU A 126 -19.11 -5.57 2.53
C LEU A 126 -19.64 -4.27 1.89
N ILE A 127 -20.91 -3.95 2.13
CA ILE A 127 -21.52 -2.72 1.61
C ILE A 127 -20.81 -1.45 2.12
N VAL A 128 -20.37 -1.45 3.38
CA VAL A 128 -19.64 -0.32 3.97
C VAL A 128 -18.25 -0.20 3.35
N LYS A 129 -17.56 -1.32 3.13
CA LYS A 129 -16.27 -1.34 2.42
C LYS A 129 -16.39 -0.79 1.00
N GLN A 130 -17.40 -1.21 0.24
CA GLN A 130 -17.67 -0.70 -1.11
C GLN A 130 -17.98 0.80 -1.11
N GLN A 131 -18.75 1.27 -0.12
CA GLN A 131 -19.05 2.70 0.04
C GLN A 131 -17.79 3.51 0.38
N ALA A 132 -16.90 2.99 1.21
CA ALA A 132 -15.62 3.65 1.51
C ALA A 132 -14.75 3.78 0.25
N ILE A 133 -14.66 2.73 -0.56
CA ILE A 133 -13.95 2.76 -1.86
C ILE A 133 -14.55 3.83 -2.78
N LEU A 134 -15.88 3.94 -2.83
CA LEU A 134 -16.55 4.98 -3.62
C LEU A 134 -16.15 6.39 -3.17
N ILE A 135 -16.05 6.63 -1.85
CA ILE A 135 -15.61 7.92 -1.30
C ILE A 135 -14.15 8.18 -1.68
N SER A 136 -13.25 7.19 -1.54
CA SER A 136 -11.82 7.34 -1.85
C SER A 136 -11.54 7.61 -3.33
N ASN A 137 -12.43 7.19 -4.21
CA ASN A 137 -12.34 7.41 -5.66
C ASN A 137 -13.14 8.63 -6.14
N SER A 138 -13.79 9.37 -5.22
CA SER A 138 -14.56 10.57 -5.58
C SER A 138 -13.65 11.72 -5.98
N GLU A 139 -14.22 12.70 -6.70
CA GLU A 139 -13.55 13.96 -7.05
C GLU A 139 -13.16 14.79 -5.80
N LEU A 140 -13.71 14.44 -4.64
CA LEU A 140 -13.47 15.13 -3.38
C LEU A 140 -12.26 14.56 -2.61
N LYS A 141 -11.65 13.45 -3.05
CA LYS A 141 -10.62 12.71 -2.33
C LYS A 141 -9.47 13.58 -1.80
N ASP A 142 -9.01 14.54 -2.61
CA ASP A 142 -7.88 15.41 -2.26
C ASP A 142 -8.26 16.54 -1.29
N LYS A 143 -9.56 16.76 -1.08
CA LYS A 143 -10.11 17.77 -0.17
C LYS A 143 -10.53 17.17 1.18
N ILE A 144 -10.78 15.85 1.22
CA ILE A 144 -11.22 15.13 2.41
C ILE A 144 -10.02 14.82 3.29
N LYS A 145 -10.05 15.28 4.54
CA LYS A 145 -9.05 14.95 5.56
C LYS A 145 -9.32 13.59 6.18
N SER A 146 -10.55 13.38 6.62
CA SER A 146 -10.95 12.12 7.24
C SER A 146 -12.38 11.72 6.89
N VAL A 147 -12.63 10.43 6.98
CA VAL A 147 -13.94 9.80 6.77
C VAL A 147 -14.27 9.01 8.01
N ILE A 148 -15.48 9.20 8.53
CA ILE A 148 -15.99 8.52 9.71
C ILE A 148 -17.23 7.73 9.27
N PHE A 149 -17.29 6.46 9.68
CA PHE A 149 -18.52 5.69 9.56
C PHE A 149 -19.11 5.47 10.95
N ASP A 150 -20.26 6.07 11.19
CA ASP A 150 -21.06 5.89 12.39
C ASP A 150 -22.21 4.91 12.11
N GLN A 151 -22.44 3.97 13.01
CA GLN A 151 -23.48 2.96 12.83
C GLN A 151 -24.89 3.54 12.81
N THR A 152 -25.12 4.67 13.45
CA THR A 152 -26.42 5.35 13.52
C THR A 152 -26.57 6.37 12.39
N GLU A 153 -25.62 7.27 12.28
CA GLU A 153 -25.66 8.41 11.38
C GLU A 153 -25.23 8.10 9.95
N GLY A 154 -24.37 7.10 9.76
CA GLY A 154 -23.75 6.74 8.48
C GLY A 154 -22.44 7.50 8.21
N TRP A 155 -22.18 7.84 6.97
CA TRP A 155 -20.93 8.46 6.53
C TRP A 155 -20.85 9.95 6.86
N ILE A 156 -19.75 10.35 7.50
CA ILE A 156 -19.39 11.73 7.77
C ILE A 156 -18.05 12.01 7.12
N LEU A 157 -17.97 13.05 6.29
CA LEU A 157 -16.75 13.55 5.67
C LEU A 157 -16.26 14.78 6.42
N ASP A 158 -14.97 14.81 6.76
CA ASP A 158 -14.30 15.95 7.38
C ASP A 158 -13.37 16.62 6.35
N PHE A 159 -13.58 17.91 6.12
CA PHE A 159 -12.85 18.75 5.16
C PHE A 159 -11.94 19.79 5.84
N ASN A 160 -11.50 19.56 7.08
CA ASN A 160 -10.80 20.51 7.97
C ASN A 160 -11.68 21.64 8.50
N ASP A 161 -12.27 22.44 7.62
CA ASP A 161 -13.04 23.65 7.99
C ASP A 161 -14.51 23.35 8.29
N TYR A 162 -15.04 22.25 7.76
CA TYR A 162 -16.43 21.85 7.89
C TYR A 162 -16.60 20.34 7.79
N LYS A 163 -17.74 19.84 8.26
CA LYS A 163 -18.10 18.42 8.16
C LYS A 163 -19.37 18.24 7.36
N VAL A 164 -19.49 17.10 6.71
CA VAL A 164 -20.65 16.74 5.89
C VAL A 164 -21.17 15.37 6.28
N LEU A 165 -22.43 15.30 6.67
CA LEU A 165 -23.14 14.07 6.93
C LEU A 165 -23.84 13.59 5.67
N LEU A 166 -23.36 12.47 5.15
CA LEU A 166 -23.93 11.83 3.96
C LEU A 166 -24.99 10.78 4.30
N GLY A 167 -24.92 10.20 5.50
CA GLY A 167 -25.78 9.09 5.89
C GLY A 167 -25.40 7.76 5.23
N LYS A 168 -26.34 6.81 5.22
CA LYS A 168 -26.11 5.43 4.75
C LYS A 168 -26.63 5.16 3.33
N LYS A 169 -27.60 5.93 2.86
CA LYS A 169 -28.30 5.72 1.59
C LYS A 169 -27.88 6.74 0.54
N GLU A 170 -28.06 6.40 -0.73
CA GLU A 170 -27.85 7.32 -1.86
C GLU A 170 -26.49 8.02 -1.88
N LEU A 171 -25.43 7.33 -1.40
CA LEU A 171 -24.11 7.90 -1.20
C LEU A 171 -23.57 8.59 -2.47
N GLN A 172 -23.70 7.95 -3.63
CA GLN A 172 -23.19 8.49 -4.88
C GLN A 172 -23.89 9.80 -5.29
N ALA A 173 -25.21 9.87 -5.12
CA ALA A 173 -25.97 11.09 -5.39
C ALA A 173 -25.56 12.24 -4.44
N ARG A 174 -25.33 11.91 -3.17
CA ARG A 174 -24.89 12.88 -2.15
C ARG A 174 -23.46 13.34 -2.35
N LEU A 175 -22.55 12.46 -2.79
CA LEU A 175 -21.20 12.86 -3.19
C LEU A 175 -21.23 13.84 -4.37
N LYS A 176 -22.02 13.57 -5.41
CA LYS A 176 -22.22 14.52 -6.52
C LYS A 176 -22.82 15.85 -6.06
N LYS A 177 -23.75 15.80 -5.09
CA LYS A 177 -24.38 17.01 -4.53
C LYS A 177 -23.38 17.88 -3.78
N ILE A 178 -22.53 17.28 -2.91
CA ILE A 178 -21.49 18.05 -2.20
C ILE A 178 -20.46 18.64 -3.15
N THR A 179 -20.03 17.92 -4.20
CA THR A 179 -19.13 18.46 -5.23
C THR A 179 -19.71 19.74 -5.85
N LYS A 180 -21.01 19.74 -6.21
CA LYS A 180 -21.69 20.93 -6.74
C LYS A 180 -21.79 22.05 -5.71
N LEU A 181 -22.07 21.74 -4.45
CA LEU A 181 -22.19 22.71 -3.37
C LEU A 181 -20.84 23.37 -3.05
N THR A 182 -19.76 22.61 -2.94
CA THR A 182 -18.42 23.13 -2.65
C THR A 182 -17.87 24.05 -3.75
N ASN A 183 -18.39 23.92 -4.96
CA ASN A 183 -18.04 24.82 -6.07
C ASN A 183 -18.86 26.11 -6.08
N LYS A 184 -20.02 26.13 -5.41
CA LYS A 184 -20.94 27.30 -5.37
C LYS A 184 -20.82 28.12 -4.08
N LEU A 185 -20.53 27.48 -2.97
CA LEU A 185 -20.43 28.12 -1.65
C LEU A 185 -18.99 28.60 -1.39
N ASN A 186 -18.88 29.80 -0.83
CA ASN A 186 -17.59 30.31 -0.39
C ASN A 186 -17.09 29.49 0.81
N LYS A 187 -15.77 29.20 0.86
CA LYS A 187 -15.17 28.49 2.00
C LYS A 187 -15.43 29.17 3.34
N LYS A 188 -15.54 30.53 3.35
CA LYS A 188 -15.85 31.31 4.55
C LYS A 188 -17.22 30.97 5.13
N ASP A 189 -18.21 30.72 4.27
CA ASP A 189 -19.59 30.41 4.68
C ASP A 189 -19.71 29.01 5.28
N LEU A 190 -18.77 28.14 4.95
CA LEU A 190 -18.71 26.76 5.43
C LEU A 190 -17.87 26.57 6.69
N LYS A 191 -17.06 27.57 7.06
CA LYS A 191 -16.16 27.45 8.22
C LYS A 191 -16.92 27.17 9.51
N ASN A 192 -16.52 26.14 10.24
CA ASN A 192 -17.14 25.66 11.47
C ASN A 192 -18.62 25.27 11.28
N LYS A 193 -18.95 24.73 10.11
CA LYS A 193 -20.32 24.28 9.80
C LYS A 193 -20.39 22.77 9.66
N PHE A 194 -21.58 22.26 9.94
CA PHE A 194 -21.96 20.88 9.72
C PHE A 194 -23.09 20.84 8.68
N LEU A 195 -22.86 20.24 7.53
CA LEU A 195 -23.83 20.11 6.46
C LEU A 195 -24.47 18.72 6.52
N ASP A 196 -25.79 18.69 6.71
CA ASP A 196 -26.55 17.44 6.65
C ASP A 196 -27.21 17.29 5.27
N LEU A 197 -26.74 16.33 4.49
CA LEU A 197 -27.20 16.03 3.13
C LEU A 197 -28.18 14.86 3.07
N ARG A 198 -28.67 14.37 4.20
CA ARG A 198 -29.62 13.24 4.24
C ARG A 198 -30.99 13.58 3.68
N TYR A 199 -31.29 14.84 3.56
CA TYR A 199 -32.58 15.33 3.06
C TYR A 199 -32.66 15.24 1.51
N PRO A 200 -33.74 14.66 0.93
CA PRO A 200 -33.87 14.49 -0.51
C PRO A 200 -33.85 15.79 -1.29
N LYS A 201 -34.59 16.80 -0.82
CA LYS A 201 -34.82 18.07 -1.54
C LYS A 201 -33.96 19.25 -1.06
N GLY A 202 -32.99 19.02 -0.17
CA GLY A 202 -32.21 20.13 0.37
C GLY A 202 -31.06 19.67 1.22
N PHE A 203 -30.56 20.57 2.04
CA PHE A 203 -29.54 20.28 3.07
C PHE A 203 -29.80 21.23 4.24
N VAL A 204 -29.30 20.83 5.39
CA VAL A 204 -29.37 21.66 6.61
C VAL A 204 -27.93 22.04 6.98
N ILE A 205 -27.75 23.33 7.34
CA ILE A 205 -26.50 23.82 7.87
C ILE A 205 -26.68 24.07 9.36
N LYS A 206 -25.77 23.51 10.17
CA LYS A 206 -25.69 23.74 11.61
C LYS A 206 -24.28 24.28 11.94
N ASN A 207 -24.12 24.93 13.07
CA ASN A 207 -22.81 25.23 13.64
C ASN A 207 -22.19 23.94 14.19
N LEU A 208 -20.87 23.79 14.05
CA LEU A 208 -20.10 22.71 14.67
C LEU A 208 -19.96 22.95 16.16
#